data_714c4faecac97c802cda80d4bae57265
#
_entry.id   714c4faecac97c802cda80d4bae57265
#
_cell.length_a   1.000
_cell.length_b   1.000
_cell.length_c   1.000
_cell.angle_alpha   90.00
_cell.angle_beta   90.00
_cell.angle_gamma   90.00
#
_symmetry.space_group_name_H-M   'P 1'
#
loop_
_entity.id
_entity.type
_entity.pdbx_description
1 polymer ?
#
loop_
_entity_poly.entity_id
_entity_poly.type
_entity_poly.pdbx_seq_one_letter_code
_entity_poly.pdbx_strand_id
1 'polypeptide(L)'
;MIIGPALTLAALIVMAIAAPWLGTVDPGALDPAARLRDLSPEHWFGTDLLGRDLYSRVIYGARVSLIVGFTVALLASAFGILIGVISGFSRWLDPVIMRIMDGMMAIPSILLAIALVALTGASMRNVIFAITLAEVPRVARLVRSVVLSIREEPYIDAAIIGGAGPIRIIWKHVLPNTVAPVTVQATYICASAMIAESILSFIGAGLPPTVPSWGNIIAEGRMVWQIKPTLIFFPALFLSINILAINMLGDGLREALDPRLPKER
;
A
#
# COMPACT_ATOMS: atom_id res chain seq x y z
N MET A 1 -7.62 16.16 -13.32
CA MET A 1 -6.53 15.17 -13.52
C MET A 1 -6.79 13.78 -12.93
N ILE A 2 -7.88 13.52 -12.19
CA ILE A 2 -8.18 12.25 -11.46
C ILE A 2 -8.62 11.09 -12.38
N ILE A 3 -9.32 11.37 -13.49
CA ILE A 3 -10.03 10.35 -14.30
C ILE A 3 -9.06 9.31 -14.90
N GLY A 4 -7.97 9.74 -15.50
CA GLY A 4 -6.99 8.82 -16.11
C GLY A 4 -6.39 7.81 -15.12
N PRO A 5 -5.77 8.28 -14.01
CA PRO A 5 -5.23 7.40 -12.98
C PRO A 5 -6.28 6.48 -12.35
N ALA A 6 -7.50 6.98 -12.11
CA ALA A 6 -8.59 6.18 -11.57
C ALA A 6 -9.02 5.07 -12.54
N LEU A 7 -9.11 5.35 -13.85
CA LEU A 7 -9.41 4.35 -14.87
C LEU A 7 -8.29 3.31 -14.99
N THR A 8 -7.03 3.72 -14.93
CA THR A 8 -5.89 2.80 -14.94
C THR A 8 -5.92 1.86 -13.74
N LEU A 9 -6.14 2.39 -12.53
CA LEU A 9 -6.23 1.59 -11.33
C LEU A 9 -7.45 0.65 -11.38
N ALA A 10 -8.61 1.15 -11.83
CA ALA A 10 -9.80 0.34 -12.01
C ALA A 10 -9.57 -0.80 -13.01
N ALA A 11 -8.89 -0.54 -14.14
CA ALA A 11 -8.53 -1.55 -15.12
C ALA A 11 -7.62 -2.64 -14.51
N LEU A 12 -6.61 -2.26 -13.70
CA LEU A 12 -5.74 -3.21 -13.01
C LEU A 12 -6.49 -4.05 -11.97
N ILE A 13 -7.43 -3.44 -11.22
CA ILE A 13 -8.28 -4.17 -10.27
C ILE A 13 -9.20 -5.14 -11.02
N VAL A 14 -9.84 -4.69 -12.08
CA VAL A 14 -10.71 -5.56 -12.92
C VAL A 14 -9.90 -6.70 -13.52
N MET A 15 -8.72 -6.43 -14.06
CA MET A 15 -7.79 -7.44 -14.55
C MET A 15 -7.43 -8.47 -13.47
N ALA A 16 -7.11 -8.02 -12.27
CA ALA A 16 -6.81 -8.89 -11.13
C ALA A 16 -8.00 -9.77 -10.74
N ILE A 17 -9.23 -9.24 -10.73
CA ILE A 17 -10.45 -9.98 -10.43
C ILE A 17 -10.79 -10.96 -11.57
N ALA A 18 -10.67 -10.50 -12.81
CA ALA A 18 -10.99 -11.27 -14.00
C ALA A 18 -9.90 -12.28 -14.40
N ALA A 19 -8.82 -12.40 -13.61
CA ALA A 19 -7.70 -13.29 -13.93
C ALA A 19 -8.12 -14.67 -14.45
N PRO A 20 -9.08 -15.42 -13.84
CA PRO A 20 -9.46 -16.75 -14.33
C PRO A 20 -10.10 -16.76 -15.73
N TRP A 21 -10.62 -15.62 -16.20
CA TRP A 21 -11.30 -15.48 -17.49
C TRP A 21 -10.43 -14.85 -18.58
N LEU A 22 -9.21 -14.45 -18.26
CA LEU A 22 -8.28 -13.79 -19.19
C LEU A 22 -7.33 -14.77 -19.91
N GLY A 23 -7.74 -16.03 -20.08
CA GLY A 23 -6.90 -17.05 -20.73
C GLY A 23 -5.68 -17.46 -19.90
N THR A 24 -5.69 -17.22 -18.58
CA THR A 24 -4.64 -17.64 -17.68
C THR A 24 -4.76 -19.13 -17.35
N VAL A 25 -3.61 -19.74 -17.09
CA VAL A 25 -3.50 -21.11 -16.53
C VAL A 25 -3.15 -21.00 -15.03
N ASP A 26 -3.10 -22.14 -14.35
CA ASP A 26 -2.63 -22.16 -12.94
C ASP A 26 -1.24 -21.54 -12.84
N PRO A 27 -1.07 -20.42 -12.12
CA PRO A 27 0.23 -19.73 -11.99
C PRO A 27 1.27 -20.55 -11.22
N GLY A 28 0.86 -21.62 -10.55
CA GLY A 28 1.74 -22.57 -9.86
C GLY A 28 2.10 -23.80 -10.67
N ALA A 29 1.45 -24.05 -11.82
CA ALA A 29 1.68 -25.23 -12.62
C ALA A 29 3.12 -25.30 -13.15
N LEU A 30 3.82 -26.37 -12.81
CA LEU A 30 5.21 -26.60 -13.21
C LEU A 30 5.26 -27.38 -14.51
N ASP A 31 6.01 -26.91 -15.49
CA ASP A 31 6.33 -27.62 -16.73
C ASP A 31 7.83 -27.56 -17.03
N PRO A 32 8.64 -28.49 -16.51
CA PRO A 32 10.08 -28.52 -16.75
C PRO A 32 10.48 -28.57 -18.24
N ALA A 33 9.61 -29.07 -19.13
CA ALA A 33 9.84 -29.12 -20.56
C ALA A 33 9.65 -27.75 -21.23
N ALA A 34 8.87 -26.86 -20.61
CA ALA A 34 8.62 -25.49 -21.09
C ALA A 34 9.51 -24.44 -20.43
N ARG A 35 10.63 -24.86 -19.82
CA ARG A 35 11.51 -23.95 -19.07
C ARG A 35 12.13 -22.89 -19.96
N LEU A 36 12.03 -21.60 -19.54
CA LEU A 36 12.60 -20.42 -20.21
C LEU A 36 12.22 -20.28 -21.69
N ARG A 37 11.04 -20.74 -22.08
CA ARG A 37 10.53 -20.51 -23.45
C ARG A 37 10.32 -19.03 -23.73
N ASP A 38 10.52 -18.66 -25.00
CA ASP A 38 10.25 -17.32 -25.50
C ASP A 38 8.75 -17.06 -25.60
N LEU A 39 8.41 -15.78 -25.90
CA LEU A 39 7.05 -15.38 -26.16
C LEU A 39 6.48 -16.23 -27.31
N SER A 40 5.31 -16.79 -27.08
CA SER A 40 4.61 -17.64 -28.04
C SER A 40 3.10 -17.45 -27.91
N PRO A 41 2.28 -17.93 -28.88
CA PRO A 41 0.84 -17.92 -28.75
C PRO A 41 0.31 -18.71 -27.55
N GLU A 42 1.08 -19.70 -27.08
CA GLU A 42 0.76 -20.53 -25.91
C GLU A 42 1.22 -19.85 -24.61
N HIS A 43 2.31 -19.07 -24.66
CA HIS A 43 2.90 -18.36 -23.54
C HIS A 43 3.19 -16.91 -23.90
N TRP A 44 2.22 -16.02 -23.74
CA TRP A 44 2.29 -14.63 -24.21
C TRP A 44 3.48 -13.84 -23.68
N PHE A 45 3.88 -14.07 -22.45
CA PHE A 45 5.08 -13.44 -21.84
C PHE A 45 6.28 -14.40 -21.75
N GLY A 46 6.13 -15.63 -22.29
CA GLY A 46 7.07 -16.71 -22.12
C GLY A 46 6.89 -17.44 -20.78
N THR A 47 7.91 -18.22 -20.41
CA THR A 47 7.89 -19.04 -19.17
C THR A 47 9.09 -18.75 -18.29
N ASP A 48 8.98 -19.10 -17.00
CA ASP A 48 10.01 -18.87 -16.00
C ASP A 48 11.01 -20.04 -15.88
N LEU A 49 11.86 -19.98 -14.83
CA LEU A 49 12.87 -21.01 -14.52
C LEU A 49 12.30 -22.41 -14.23
N LEU A 50 11.04 -22.49 -13.86
CA LEU A 50 10.34 -23.75 -13.55
C LEU A 50 9.33 -24.12 -14.64
N GLY A 51 9.30 -23.37 -15.76
CA GLY A 51 8.36 -23.58 -16.85
C GLY A 51 6.95 -23.08 -16.58
N ARG A 52 6.75 -22.30 -15.50
CA ARG A 52 5.45 -21.71 -15.19
C ARG A 52 5.14 -20.55 -16.16
N ASP A 53 3.88 -20.39 -16.55
CA ASP A 53 3.44 -19.35 -17.47
C ASP A 53 3.59 -17.94 -16.84
N LEU A 54 4.44 -17.11 -17.44
CA LEU A 54 4.74 -15.79 -16.89
C LEU A 54 3.55 -14.84 -16.99
N TYR A 55 2.74 -14.91 -18.07
CA TYR A 55 1.54 -14.09 -18.20
C TYR A 55 0.57 -14.36 -17.05
N SER A 56 0.24 -15.62 -16.81
CA SER A 56 -0.62 -16.02 -15.69
C SER A 56 -0.09 -15.56 -14.35
N ARG A 57 1.21 -15.71 -14.11
CA ARG A 57 1.85 -15.25 -12.88
C ARG A 57 1.78 -13.74 -12.69
N VAL A 58 1.97 -12.95 -13.74
CA VAL A 58 1.89 -11.48 -13.67
C VAL A 58 0.46 -11.03 -13.39
N ILE A 59 -0.55 -11.63 -14.04
CA ILE A 59 -1.96 -11.30 -13.83
C ILE A 59 -2.43 -11.69 -12.41
N TYR A 60 -2.12 -12.90 -11.97
CA TYR A 60 -2.41 -13.32 -10.59
C TYR A 60 -1.59 -12.56 -9.55
N GLY A 61 -0.37 -12.15 -9.91
CA GLY A 61 0.50 -11.33 -9.06
C GLY A 61 -0.12 -9.96 -8.75
N ALA A 62 -0.91 -9.41 -9.67
CA ALA A 62 -1.67 -8.20 -9.42
C ALA A 62 -2.59 -8.31 -8.19
N ARG A 63 -3.28 -9.44 -8.02
CA ARG A 63 -4.15 -9.68 -6.85
C ARG A 63 -3.38 -9.57 -5.56
N VAL A 64 -2.24 -10.25 -5.48
CA VAL A 64 -1.41 -10.31 -4.27
C VAL A 64 -0.88 -8.93 -3.93
N SER A 65 -0.26 -8.25 -4.90
CA SER A 65 0.32 -6.92 -4.69
C SER A 65 -0.74 -5.87 -4.34
N LEU A 66 -1.92 -5.90 -5.00
CA LEU A 66 -3.04 -5.01 -4.67
C LEU A 66 -3.60 -5.30 -3.27
N ILE A 67 -3.81 -6.57 -2.89
CA ILE A 67 -4.27 -6.93 -1.54
C ILE A 67 -3.32 -6.40 -0.49
N VAL A 68 -2.00 -6.59 -0.65
CA VAL A 68 -1.01 -6.06 0.28
C VAL A 68 -1.11 -4.54 0.39
N GLY A 69 -1.08 -3.83 -0.75
CA GLY A 69 -1.12 -2.37 -0.77
C GLY A 69 -2.36 -1.80 -0.10
N PHE A 70 -3.55 -2.25 -0.50
CA PHE A 70 -4.81 -1.76 0.05
C PHE A 70 -5.02 -2.14 1.52
N THR A 71 -4.66 -3.38 1.90
CA THR A 71 -4.82 -3.83 3.30
C THR A 71 -3.90 -3.05 4.23
N VAL A 72 -2.64 -2.83 3.84
CA VAL A 72 -1.71 -2.01 4.62
C VAL A 72 -2.21 -0.58 4.75
N ALA A 73 -2.66 0.04 3.64
CA ALA A 73 -3.18 1.40 3.65
C ALA A 73 -4.41 1.54 4.57
N LEU A 74 -5.33 0.56 4.53
CA LEU A 74 -6.51 0.54 5.40
C LEU A 74 -6.12 0.39 6.88
N LEU A 75 -5.29 -0.60 7.20
CA LEU A 75 -4.90 -0.87 8.59
C LEU A 75 -4.04 0.26 9.17
N ALA A 76 -3.06 0.77 8.42
CA ALA A 76 -2.23 1.88 8.86
C ALA A 76 -3.06 3.15 9.08
N SER A 77 -4.05 3.42 8.21
CA SER A 77 -4.99 4.53 8.39
C SER A 77 -5.87 4.34 9.63
N ALA A 78 -6.44 3.16 9.82
CA ALA A 78 -7.31 2.89 10.96
C ALA A 78 -6.58 3.03 12.31
N PHE A 79 -5.42 2.37 12.45
CA PHE A 79 -4.61 2.47 13.67
C PHE A 79 -3.99 3.86 13.84
N GLY A 80 -3.57 4.50 12.76
CA GLY A 80 -3.03 5.84 12.79
C GLY A 80 -4.07 6.88 13.20
N ILE A 81 -5.31 6.79 12.74
CA ILE A 81 -6.43 7.64 13.19
C ILE A 81 -6.66 7.44 14.68
N LEU A 82 -6.78 6.19 15.12
CA LEU A 82 -7.03 5.88 16.54
C LEU A 82 -5.94 6.48 17.43
N ILE A 83 -4.68 6.21 17.12
CA ILE A 83 -3.52 6.67 17.90
C ILE A 83 -3.40 8.19 17.83
N GLY A 84 -3.56 8.79 16.65
CA GLY A 84 -3.45 10.23 16.46
C GLY A 84 -4.55 11.02 17.17
N VAL A 85 -5.79 10.50 17.17
CA VAL A 85 -6.90 11.11 17.93
C VAL A 85 -6.65 11.02 19.44
N ILE A 86 -6.28 9.84 19.97
CA ILE A 86 -5.97 9.67 21.39
C ILE A 86 -4.85 10.63 21.82
N SER A 87 -3.78 10.69 21.07
CA SER A 87 -2.65 11.58 21.32
C SER A 87 -3.07 13.05 21.27
N GLY A 88 -3.76 13.49 20.21
CA GLY A 88 -4.16 14.88 20.06
C GLY A 88 -5.18 15.38 21.10
N PHE A 89 -5.94 14.49 21.74
CA PHE A 89 -6.90 14.85 22.80
C PHE A 89 -6.33 14.77 24.20
N SER A 90 -5.40 13.86 24.48
CA SER A 90 -4.85 13.59 25.82
C SER A 90 -3.50 14.23 26.03
N ARG A 91 -3.43 15.31 26.81
CA ARG A 91 -2.15 15.97 27.16
C ARG A 91 -1.15 15.07 27.88
N TRP A 92 -1.66 14.05 28.60
CA TRP A 92 -0.80 13.13 29.37
C TRP A 92 -0.28 11.97 28.50
N LEU A 93 -1.10 11.46 27.58
CA LEU A 93 -0.71 10.34 26.71
C LEU A 93 0.10 10.82 25.51
N ASP A 94 -0.09 12.06 25.07
CA ASP A 94 0.58 12.61 23.89
C ASP A 94 2.12 12.48 23.93
N PRO A 95 2.83 12.92 24.98
CA PRO A 95 4.29 12.82 25.02
C PRO A 95 4.78 11.37 24.97
N VAL A 96 4.06 10.45 25.62
CA VAL A 96 4.43 9.03 25.67
C VAL A 96 4.19 8.37 24.31
N ILE A 97 2.98 8.55 23.74
CA ILE A 97 2.62 7.97 22.44
C ILE A 97 3.55 8.50 21.35
N MET A 98 3.77 9.82 21.29
CA MET A 98 4.63 10.41 20.28
C MET A 98 6.08 10.00 20.44
N ARG A 99 6.58 9.79 21.66
CA ARG A 99 7.93 9.26 21.86
C ARG A 99 8.10 7.85 21.28
N ILE A 100 7.08 7.00 21.43
CA ILE A 100 7.07 5.66 20.82
C ILE A 100 7.04 5.79 19.28
N MET A 101 6.16 6.64 18.75
CA MET A 101 6.05 6.86 17.29
C MET A 101 7.37 7.41 16.72
N ASP A 102 8.01 8.34 17.42
CA ASP A 102 9.30 8.92 17.03
C ASP A 102 10.42 7.87 17.06
N GLY A 103 10.44 7.01 18.08
CA GLY A 103 11.37 5.88 18.15
C GLY A 103 11.21 4.90 16.99
N MET A 104 9.97 4.59 16.61
CA MET A 104 9.71 3.74 15.45
C MET A 104 10.15 4.39 14.14
N MET A 105 9.95 5.70 13.98
CA MET A 105 10.37 6.44 12.78
C MET A 105 11.87 6.71 12.70
N ALA A 106 12.61 6.53 13.79
CA ALA A 106 14.09 6.60 13.79
C ALA A 106 14.71 5.41 13.04
N ILE A 107 13.99 4.30 12.94
CA ILE A 107 14.40 3.12 12.19
C ILE A 107 13.85 3.23 10.76
N PRO A 108 14.67 3.08 9.70
CA PRO A 108 14.15 3.01 8.33
C PRO A 108 13.05 1.95 8.22
N SER A 109 11.89 2.32 7.66
CA SER A 109 10.69 1.47 7.62
C SER A 109 10.94 0.08 7.02
N ILE A 110 11.78 0.01 6.00
CA ILE A 110 12.13 -1.25 5.36
C ILE A 110 12.94 -2.17 6.30
N LEU A 111 13.88 -1.62 7.09
CA LEU A 111 14.66 -2.41 8.04
C LEU A 111 13.79 -2.90 9.19
N LEU A 112 12.85 -2.09 9.66
CA LEU A 112 11.87 -2.51 10.65
C LEU A 112 11.00 -3.66 10.12
N ALA A 113 10.53 -3.55 8.88
CA ALA A 113 9.74 -4.60 8.24
C ALA A 113 10.54 -5.90 8.08
N ILE A 114 11.81 -5.83 7.63
CA ILE A 114 12.71 -7.00 7.53
C ILE A 114 12.87 -7.68 8.89
N ALA A 115 13.18 -6.91 9.94
CA ALA A 115 13.37 -7.45 11.28
C ALA A 115 12.11 -8.15 11.80
N LEU A 116 10.92 -7.57 11.58
CA LEU A 116 9.65 -8.15 12.00
C LEU A 116 9.33 -9.44 11.23
N VAL A 117 9.53 -9.47 9.92
CA VAL A 117 9.29 -10.69 9.12
C VAL A 117 10.31 -11.78 9.47
N ALA A 118 11.57 -11.41 9.73
CA ALA A 118 12.59 -12.38 10.18
C ALA A 118 12.21 -13.05 11.51
N LEU A 119 11.55 -12.33 12.41
CA LEU A 119 11.08 -12.85 13.70
C LEU A 119 9.79 -13.68 13.58
N THR A 120 8.88 -13.29 12.68
CA THR A 120 7.54 -13.87 12.59
C THR A 120 7.40 -14.93 11.50
N GLY A 121 8.36 -15.00 10.60
CA GLY A 121 8.36 -15.87 9.42
C GLY A 121 7.71 -15.26 8.18
N ALA A 122 8.06 -15.80 7.02
CA ALA A 122 7.59 -15.37 5.72
C ALA A 122 6.14 -15.82 5.48
N SER A 123 5.19 -14.88 5.55
CA SER A 123 3.79 -15.11 5.21
C SER A 123 3.12 -13.79 4.80
N MET A 124 2.05 -13.86 4.03
CA MET A 124 1.31 -12.66 3.60
C MET A 124 0.81 -11.84 4.79
N ARG A 125 0.32 -12.51 5.85
CA ARG A 125 -0.16 -11.83 7.07
C ARG A 125 0.96 -11.09 7.78
N ASN A 126 2.13 -11.74 7.92
CA ASN A 126 3.28 -11.16 8.63
C ASN A 126 3.90 -10.00 7.86
N VAL A 127 3.96 -10.08 6.51
CA VAL A 127 4.41 -8.98 5.65
C VAL A 127 3.46 -7.79 5.78
N ILE A 128 2.14 -8.01 5.69
CA ILE A 128 1.14 -6.95 5.88
C ILE A 128 1.28 -6.33 7.27
N PHE A 129 1.39 -7.15 8.31
CA PHE A 129 1.55 -6.66 9.69
C PHE A 129 2.83 -5.81 9.85
N ALA A 130 3.96 -6.30 9.34
CA ALA A 130 5.25 -5.63 9.45
C ALA A 130 5.26 -4.27 8.75
N ILE A 131 4.74 -4.20 7.51
CA ILE A 131 4.65 -2.94 6.76
C ILE A 131 3.63 -2.00 7.42
N THR A 132 2.48 -2.52 7.87
CA THR A 132 1.47 -1.71 8.59
C THR A 132 2.09 -1.06 9.82
N LEU A 133 2.79 -1.82 10.65
CA LEU A 133 3.41 -1.29 11.87
C LEU A 133 4.41 -0.18 11.57
N ALA A 134 5.18 -0.32 10.47
CA ALA A 134 6.14 0.71 10.05
C ALA A 134 5.45 1.99 9.51
N GLU A 135 4.23 1.91 8.97
CA GLU A 135 3.52 3.05 8.38
C GLU A 135 2.57 3.76 9.38
N VAL A 136 2.11 3.07 10.43
CA VAL A 136 1.22 3.65 11.47
C VAL A 136 1.72 4.97 12.05
N PRO A 137 3.01 5.14 12.43
CA PRO A 137 3.49 6.38 13.03
C PRO A 137 3.30 7.61 12.14
N ARG A 138 3.43 7.44 10.83
CA ARG A 138 3.26 8.52 9.84
C ARG A 138 1.83 9.04 9.84
N VAL A 139 0.84 8.13 9.84
CA VAL A 139 -0.58 8.51 9.90
C VAL A 139 -0.95 9.08 11.26
N ALA A 140 -0.46 8.46 12.34
CA ALA A 140 -0.73 8.94 13.70
C ALA A 140 -0.27 10.39 13.90
N ARG A 141 0.91 10.74 13.40
CA ARG A 141 1.45 12.11 13.45
C ARG A 141 0.63 13.08 12.61
N LEU A 142 0.21 12.65 11.39
CA LEU A 142 -0.66 13.45 10.54
C LEU A 142 -1.99 13.75 11.23
N VAL A 143 -2.66 12.73 11.74
CA VAL A 143 -3.97 12.88 12.41
C VAL A 143 -3.83 13.73 13.67
N ARG A 144 -2.80 13.51 14.48
CA ARG A 144 -2.52 14.33 15.66
C ARG A 144 -2.39 15.81 15.29
N SER A 145 -1.67 16.16 14.23
CA SER A 145 -1.51 17.56 13.82
C SER A 145 -2.85 18.19 13.43
N VAL A 146 -3.72 17.44 12.73
CA VAL A 146 -5.07 17.88 12.38
C VAL A 146 -5.93 18.07 13.63
N VAL A 147 -5.87 17.15 14.59
CA VAL A 147 -6.60 17.25 15.86
C VAL A 147 -6.19 18.49 16.63
N LEU A 148 -4.89 18.76 16.74
CA LEU A 148 -4.38 19.94 17.46
C LEU A 148 -4.85 21.23 16.78
N SER A 149 -4.78 21.31 15.45
CA SER A 149 -5.25 22.49 14.71
C SER A 149 -6.76 22.73 14.89
N ILE A 150 -7.57 21.66 14.82
CA ILE A 150 -9.03 21.77 15.00
C ILE A 150 -9.40 22.23 16.41
N ARG A 151 -8.66 21.79 17.43
CA ARG A 151 -8.94 22.15 18.83
C ARG A 151 -8.75 23.64 19.12
N GLU A 152 -8.03 24.35 18.30
CA GLU A 152 -7.80 25.81 18.41
C GLU A 152 -8.87 26.64 17.66
N GLU A 153 -9.80 25.98 16.99
CA GLU A 153 -10.84 26.64 16.21
C GLU A 153 -11.99 27.17 17.09
N PRO A 154 -12.46 28.42 16.90
CA PRO A 154 -13.50 29.05 17.73
C PRO A 154 -14.82 28.27 17.79
N TYR A 155 -15.17 27.51 16.75
CA TYR A 155 -16.39 26.71 16.76
C TYR A 155 -16.31 25.51 17.71
N ILE A 156 -15.12 25.06 18.05
CA ILE A 156 -14.91 24.01 19.08
C ILE A 156 -15.18 24.58 20.46
N ASP A 157 -14.69 25.78 20.76
CA ASP A 157 -15.00 26.47 22.02
C ASP A 157 -16.50 26.69 22.16
N ALA A 158 -17.16 27.14 21.10
CA ALA A 158 -18.62 27.30 21.09
C ALA A 158 -19.35 25.97 21.34
N ALA A 159 -18.86 24.87 20.77
CA ALA A 159 -19.43 23.53 21.02
C ALA A 159 -19.24 23.08 22.47
N ILE A 160 -18.08 23.36 23.09
CA ILE A 160 -17.79 23.04 24.49
C ILE A 160 -18.71 23.84 25.42
N ILE A 161 -18.86 25.15 25.18
CA ILE A 161 -19.77 26.04 25.92
C ILE A 161 -21.23 25.53 25.78
N GLY A 162 -21.59 25.05 24.58
CA GLY A 162 -22.88 24.40 24.31
C GLY A 162 -23.06 23.01 24.93
N GLY A 163 -22.11 22.54 25.77
CA GLY A 163 -22.19 21.25 26.50
C GLY A 163 -21.79 20.02 25.68
N ALA A 164 -21.07 20.19 24.56
CA ALA A 164 -20.57 19.05 23.80
C ALA A 164 -19.42 18.35 24.54
N GLY A 165 -19.59 17.08 24.87
CA GLY A 165 -18.52 16.24 25.42
C GLY A 165 -17.46 15.85 24.37
N PRO A 166 -16.26 15.37 24.82
CA PRO A 166 -15.12 15.05 23.94
C PRO A 166 -15.47 14.04 22.84
N ILE A 167 -16.27 13.02 23.14
CA ILE A 167 -16.70 12.02 22.15
C ILE A 167 -17.51 12.68 21.00
N ARG A 168 -18.43 13.59 21.34
CA ARG A 168 -19.23 14.34 20.35
C ARG A 168 -18.33 15.22 19.48
N ILE A 169 -17.32 15.86 20.06
CA ILE A 169 -16.35 16.68 19.33
C ILE A 169 -15.54 15.81 18.37
N ILE A 170 -15.05 14.65 18.82
CA ILE A 170 -14.31 13.71 17.96
C ILE A 170 -15.15 13.30 16.74
N TRP A 171 -16.36 12.79 16.97
CA TRP A 171 -17.20 12.27 15.89
C TRP A 171 -17.73 13.34 14.94
N LYS A 172 -18.10 14.51 15.46
CA LYS A 172 -18.80 15.54 14.67
C LYS A 172 -17.84 16.56 14.02
N HIS A 173 -16.69 16.78 14.65
CA HIS A 173 -15.78 17.84 14.19
C HIS A 173 -14.39 17.32 13.79
N VAL A 174 -13.82 16.38 14.52
CA VAL A 174 -12.46 15.92 14.26
C VAL A 174 -12.41 14.89 13.13
N LEU A 175 -13.12 13.77 13.26
CA LEU A 175 -13.07 12.68 12.27
C LEU A 175 -13.44 13.16 10.85
N PRO A 176 -14.50 13.96 10.62
CA PRO A 176 -14.81 14.45 9.28
C PRO A 176 -13.68 15.29 8.66
N ASN A 177 -12.98 16.07 9.48
CA ASN A 177 -11.86 16.90 9.02
C ASN A 177 -10.56 16.10 8.81
N THR A 178 -10.44 14.89 9.37
CA THR A 178 -9.30 14.01 9.12
C THR A 178 -9.45 13.17 7.85
N VAL A 179 -10.66 13.03 7.31
CA VAL A 179 -10.94 12.18 6.15
C VAL A 179 -10.10 12.59 4.94
N ALA A 180 -10.09 13.88 4.58
CA ALA A 180 -9.37 14.36 3.41
C ALA A 180 -7.85 14.11 3.50
N PRO A 181 -7.13 14.57 4.54
CA PRO A 181 -5.69 14.33 4.64
C PRO A 181 -5.33 12.85 4.79
N VAL A 182 -6.16 12.06 5.49
CA VAL A 182 -5.91 10.61 5.64
C VAL A 182 -6.15 9.86 4.33
N THR A 183 -7.17 10.22 3.55
CA THR A 183 -7.42 9.60 2.24
C THR A 183 -6.23 9.80 1.31
N VAL A 184 -5.70 11.03 1.24
CA VAL A 184 -4.49 11.33 0.46
C VAL A 184 -3.29 10.53 0.99
N GLN A 185 -3.09 10.49 2.32
CA GLN A 185 -2.00 9.73 2.91
C GLN A 185 -2.13 8.22 2.65
N ALA A 186 -3.35 7.68 2.64
CA ALA A 186 -3.62 6.28 2.37
C ALA A 186 -3.21 5.86 0.94
N THR A 187 -3.35 6.72 -0.06
CA THR A 187 -2.88 6.42 -1.43
C THR A 187 -1.36 6.31 -1.46
N TYR A 188 -0.63 7.20 -0.82
CA TYR A 188 0.83 7.10 -0.72
C TYR A 188 1.29 5.86 0.04
N ILE A 189 0.60 5.49 1.12
CA ILE A 189 0.89 4.26 1.87
C ILE A 189 0.62 3.03 1.00
N CYS A 190 -0.45 3.02 0.22
CA CYS A 190 -0.76 1.91 -0.68
C CYS A 190 0.39 1.68 -1.69
N ALA A 191 0.86 2.73 -2.35
CA ALA A 191 1.99 2.66 -3.28
C ALA A 191 3.29 2.24 -2.57
N SER A 192 3.60 2.85 -1.41
CA SER A 192 4.77 2.54 -0.58
C SER A 192 4.78 1.09 -0.11
N ALA A 193 3.62 0.56 0.30
CA ALA A 193 3.49 -0.81 0.76
C ALA A 193 3.76 -1.83 -0.35
N MET A 194 3.33 -1.57 -1.58
CA MET A 194 3.63 -2.42 -2.73
C MET A 194 5.12 -2.42 -3.06
N ILE A 195 5.78 -1.27 -2.98
CA ILE A 195 7.23 -1.16 -3.15
C ILE A 195 7.94 -1.93 -2.04
N ALA A 196 7.51 -1.75 -0.78
CA ALA A 196 8.11 -2.42 0.37
C ALA A 196 7.95 -3.95 0.28
N GLU A 197 6.76 -4.45 -0.11
CA GLU A 197 6.54 -5.88 -0.37
C GLU A 197 7.49 -6.39 -1.45
N SER A 198 7.60 -5.67 -2.56
CA SER A 198 8.46 -6.07 -3.67
C SER A 198 9.95 -6.11 -3.27
N ILE A 199 10.42 -5.15 -2.46
CA ILE A 199 11.78 -5.14 -1.93
C ILE A 199 11.99 -6.32 -0.96
N LEU A 200 11.05 -6.55 -0.03
CA LEU A 200 11.11 -7.67 0.90
C LEU A 200 11.18 -9.01 0.15
N SER A 201 10.34 -9.19 -0.85
CA SER A 201 10.33 -10.39 -1.70
C SER A 201 11.62 -10.53 -2.51
N PHE A 202 12.15 -9.42 -3.06
CA PHE A 202 13.40 -9.41 -3.82
C PHE A 202 14.62 -9.86 -3.00
N ILE A 203 14.68 -9.49 -1.72
CA ILE A 203 15.76 -9.93 -0.82
C ILE A 203 15.50 -11.28 -0.16
N GLY A 204 14.34 -11.90 -0.43
CA GLY A 204 13.95 -13.22 0.13
C GLY A 204 13.35 -13.16 1.54
N ALA A 205 13.06 -11.95 2.06
CA ALA A 205 12.40 -11.74 3.36
C ALA A 205 10.90 -11.41 3.20
N GLY A 206 10.32 -11.60 2.02
CA GLY A 206 8.93 -11.25 1.70
C GLY A 206 7.96 -12.43 1.78
N LEU A 207 7.12 -12.51 0.74
CA LEU A 207 6.16 -13.60 0.57
C LEU A 207 6.85 -14.91 0.21
N PRO A 208 6.26 -16.07 0.56
CA PRO A 208 6.78 -17.37 0.09
C PRO A 208 6.90 -17.38 -1.44
N PRO A 209 7.95 -18.00 -2.02
CA PRO A 209 8.16 -18.03 -3.47
C PRO A 209 7.05 -18.71 -4.27
N THR A 210 6.22 -19.51 -3.60
CA THR A 210 5.04 -20.14 -4.21
C THR A 210 3.91 -19.17 -4.51
N VAL A 211 3.90 -18.00 -3.85
CA VAL A 211 2.88 -16.96 -4.03
C VAL A 211 3.31 -16.07 -5.19
N PRO A 212 2.54 -15.98 -6.28
CA PRO A 212 2.86 -15.11 -7.39
C PRO A 212 2.56 -13.65 -7.02
N SER A 213 3.54 -12.91 -6.46
CA SER A 213 3.52 -11.45 -6.38
C SER A 213 4.46 -10.87 -7.41
N TRP A 214 4.26 -9.61 -7.80
CA TRP A 214 5.20 -8.96 -8.72
C TRP A 214 6.61 -8.92 -8.15
N GLY A 215 6.76 -8.72 -6.84
CA GLY A 215 8.05 -8.75 -6.15
C GLY A 215 8.75 -10.11 -6.25
N ASN A 216 8.02 -11.20 -6.00
CA ASN A 216 8.57 -12.56 -6.11
C ASN A 216 8.99 -12.91 -7.55
N ILE A 217 8.19 -12.52 -8.55
CA ILE A 217 8.51 -12.79 -9.96
C ILE A 217 9.79 -12.03 -10.36
N ILE A 218 9.93 -10.76 -9.96
CA ILE A 218 11.14 -9.96 -10.19
C ILE A 218 12.35 -10.61 -9.48
N ALA A 219 12.18 -11.07 -8.24
CA ALA A 219 13.23 -11.73 -7.47
C ALA A 219 13.75 -12.99 -8.15
N GLU A 220 12.85 -13.82 -8.68
CA GLU A 220 13.23 -15.02 -9.45
C GLU A 220 13.93 -14.65 -10.77
N GLY A 221 13.44 -13.64 -11.48
CA GLY A 221 13.99 -13.18 -12.75
C GLY A 221 15.44 -12.69 -12.66
N ARG A 222 15.89 -12.20 -11.49
CA ARG A 222 17.26 -11.67 -11.31
C ARG A 222 18.36 -12.70 -11.60
N MET A 223 18.09 -13.98 -11.42
CA MET A 223 19.09 -15.02 -11.66
C MET A 223 19.39 -15.23 -13.15
N VAL A 224 18.46 -14.84 -14.01
CA VAL A 224 18.53 -15.11 -15.46
C VAL A 224 18.26 -13.87 -16.29
N TRP A 225 18.38 -12.69 -15.71
CA TRP A 225 18.05 -11.42 -16.38
C TRP A 225 18.84 -11.19 -17.68
N GLN A 226 20.08 -11.69 -17.77
CA GLN A 226 20.91 -11.59 -18.96
C GLN A 226 20.40 -12.47 -20.10
N ILE A 227 19.74 -13.57 -19.80
CA ILE A 227 19.23 -14.54 -20.78
C ILE A 227 17.75 -14.27 -21.06
N LYS A 228 16.98 -13.90 -20.02
CA LYS A 228 15.53 -13.75 -20.08
C LYS A 228 15.07 -12.47 -19.36
N PRO A 229 15.32 -11.29 -19.92
CA PRO A 229 14.95 -10.02 -19.30
C PRO A 229 13.43 -9.85 -19.14
N THR A 230 12.62 -10.56 -19.90
CA THR A 230 11.16 -10.51 -19.84
C THR A 230 10.60 -10.90 -18.48
N LEU A 231 11.29 -11.77 -17.73
CA LEU A 231 10.92 -12.18 -16.37
C LEU A 231 10.91 -11.02 -15.37
N ILE A 232 11.73 -10.00 -15.60
CA ILE A 232 11.75 -8.77 -14.79
C ILE A 232 10.88 -7.70 -15.42
N PHE A 233 10.95 -7.55 -16.76
CA PHE A 233 10.32 -6.46 -17.48
C PHE A 233 8.80 -6.39 -17.26
N PHE A 234 8.07 -7.51 -17.47
CA PHE A 234 6.62 -7.48 -17.35
C PHE A 234 6.13 -7.20 -15.94
N PRO A 235 6.55 -7.91 -14.88
CA PRO A 235 6.06 -7.61 -13.54
C PRO A 235 6.50 -6.21 -13.07
N ALA A 236 7.69 -5.74 -13.44
CA ALA A 236 8.14 -4.39 -13.11
C ALA A 236 7.31 -3.31 -13.83
N LEU A 237 6.92 -3.54 -15.09
CA LEU A 237 6.05 -2.63 -15.84
C LEU A 237 4.68 -2.49 -15.16
N PHE A 238 4.03 -3.63 -14.83
CA PHE A 238 2.73 -3.61 -14.15
C PHE A 238 2.80 -2.97 -12.77
N LEU A 239 3.85 -3.27 -11.99
CA LEU A 239 4.09 -2.64 -10.69
C LEU A 239 4.26 -1.11 -10.84
N SER A 240 5.06 -0.67 -11.82
CA SER A 240 5.34 0.75 -12.05
C SER A 240 4.09 1.51 -12.48
N ILE A 241 3.30 0.96 -13.42
CA ILE A 241 2.02 1.56 -13.85
C ILE A 241 1.07 1.69 -12.68
N ASN A 242 0.99 0.65 -11.83
CA ASN A 242 0.10 0.66 -10.67
C ASN A 242 0.52 1.70 -9.63
N ILE A 243 1.80 1.76 -9.28
CA ILE A 243 2.34 2.76 -8.35
C ILE A 243 2.10 4.17 -8.88
N LEU A 244 2.37 4.41 -10.17
CA LEU A 244 2.15 5.70 -10.81
C LEU A 244 0.67 6.10 -10.77
N ALA A 245 -0.23 5.18 -11.11
CA ALA A 245 -1.67 5.42 -11.08
C ALA A 245 -2.17 5.77 -9.66
N ILE A 246 -1.72 5.05 -8.63
CA ILE A 246 -2.11 5.31 -7.25
C ILE A 246 -1.57 6.66 -6.77
N ASN A 247 -0.31 7.00 -7.06
CA ASN A 247 0.28 8.29 -6.67
C ASN A 247 -0.41 9.46 -7.36
N MET A 248 -0.64 9.38 -8.68
CA MET A 248 -1.37 10.42 -9.43
C MET A 248 -2.82 10.54 -8.95
N LEU A 249 -3.45 9.44 -8.55
CA LEU A 249 -4.78 9.49 -7.92
C LEU A 249 -4.72 10.23 -6.58
N GLY A 250 -3.71 9.97 -5.76
CA GLY A 250 -3.48 10.67 -4.50
C GLY A 250 -3.29 12.17 -4.69
N ASP A 251 -2.49 12.58 -5.66
CA ASP A 251 -2.28 14.00 -5.98
C ASP A 251 -3.57 14.66 -6.46
N GLY A 252 -4.33 14.01 -7.34
CA GLY A 252 -5.62 14.51 -7.79
C GLY A 252 -6.66 14.59 -6.67
N LEU A 253 -6.69 13.63 -5.75
CA LEU A 253 -7.54 13.69 -4.56
C LEU A 253 -7.14 14.85 -3.65
N ARG A 254 -5.86 15.11 -3.48
CA ARG A 254 -5.36 16.26 -2.72
C ARG A 254 -5.85 17.57 -3.32
N GLU A 255 -5.73 17.77 -4.64
CA GLU A 255 -6.24 18.94 -5.33
C GLU A 255 -7.78 19.10 -5.17
N ALA A 256 -8.51 18.00 -5.33
CA ALA A 256 -9.98 18.02 -5.24
C ALA A 256 -10.51 18.28 -3.82
N LEU A 257 -9.76 17.85 -2.80
CA LEU A 257 -10.15 17.97 -1.39
C LEU A 257 -9.57 19.19 -0.70
N ASP A 258 -8.66 19.95 -1.33
CA ASP A 258 -8.11 21.19 -0.78
C ASP A 258 -9.10 22.34 -0.99
N PRO A 259 -9.73 22.90 0.08
CA PRO A 259 -10.68 23.98 -0.04
C PRO A 259 -10.05 25.34 -0.41
N ARG A 260 -8.71 25.45 -0.38
CA ARG A 260 -7.97 26.69 -0.64
C ARG A 260 -7.64 26.90 -2.12
N LEU A 261 -7.75 25.86 -2.94
CA LEU A 261 -7.51 26.00 -4.37
C LEU A 261 -8.77 26.53 -5.05
N PRO A 262 -8.67 27.61 -5.88
CA PRO A 262 -9.80 28.09 -6.66
C PRO A 262 -10.24 26.95 -7.60
N LYS A 263 -11.51 26.56 -7.51
CA LYS A 263 -12.10 25.62 -8.46
C LYS A 263 -12.13 26.34 -9.82
N GLU A 264 -11.21 25.98 -10.70
CA GLU A 264 -11.35 26.36 -12.12
C GLU A 264 -12.68 25.78 -12.62
N ARG A 265 -13.56 26.71 -13.02
CA ARG A 265 -14.88 26.41 -13.59
C ARG A 265 -14.74 25.95 -15.03
#